data_c6fe5e05aae5f97ca0d845607026ccf2
#
_entry.id   c6fe5e05aae5f97ca0d845607026ccf2
#
_cell.length_a   1.000
_cell.length_b   1.000
_cell.length_c   1.000
_cell.angle_alpha   90.00
_cell.angle_beta   90.00
_cell.angle_gamma   90.00
#
_symmetry.space_group_name_H-M   'P 1'
#
loop_
_entity.id
_entity.type
_entity.pdbx_description
1 polymer ?
#
loop_
_entity_poly.entity_id
_entity_poly.type
_entity_poly.pdbx_seq_one_letter_code
_entity_poly.pdbx_strand_id
1 'polypeptide(L)'
;LSLHDALPILMLISGAMGIFDRETVIKAGGYSIKTVGEDMELVLRMRRFMCENDQKYEVTYIPDPLCWTEVPSDLKSMRKQRTRWTRGLIESLRTHRSMFFNFKYGRLGLLGYPYWFFFEWMAPLIAFAGFIYTIYLVLTDSLNWPFYLLLFLFVYTFAVCISTWAVLFEEIT
;
A
#
# COMPACT_ATOMS: atom_id res chain seq x y z
N LEU A 1 -0.18 -19.62 -1.30
CA LEU A 1 -0.51 -18.63 -0.28
C LEU A 1 -1.99 -18.34 -0.44
N SER A 2 -2.80 -18.73 0.54
CA SER A 2 -4.22 -18.39 0.56
C SER A 2 -4.37 -16.87 0.72
N LEU A 3 -5.43 -16.29 0.15
CA LEU A 3 -5.79 -14.88 0.35
C LEU A 3 -5.83 -14.54 1.86
N HIS A 4 -6.31 -15.47 2.68
CA HIS A 4 -6.31 -15.37 4.14
C HIS A 4 -4.92 -15.20 4.77
N ASP A 5 -3.86 -15.74 4.15
CA ASP A 5 -2.49 -15.59 4.63
C ASP A 5 -1.87 -14.23 4.28
N ALA A 6 -2.37 -13.57 3.23
CA ALA A 6 -1.93 -12.26 2.79
C ALA A 6 -2.62 -11.10 3.52
N LEU A 7 -3.85 -11.29 4.00
CA LEU A 7 -4.64 -10.28 4.71
C LEU A 7 -3.94 -9.64 5.92
N PRO A 8 -3.13 -10.37 6.71
CA PRO A 8 -2.37 -9.75 7.80
C PRO A 8 -1.38 -8.68 7.35
N ILE A 9 -0.96 -8.69 6.08
CA ILE A 9 0.02 -7.76 5.49
C ILE A 9 -0.68 -6.51 4.94
N LEU A 10 -1.96 -6.61 4.55
CA LEU A 10 -2.71 -5.47 4.03
C LEU A 10 -2.90 -4.40 5.11
N MET A 11 -2.35 -3.23 4.86
CA MET A 11 -2.51 -2.04 5.71
C MET A 11 -3.61 -1.12 5.19
N LEU A 12 -3.93 -1.22 3.91
CA LEU A 12 -4.94 -0.40 3.26
C LEU A 12 -6.28 -1.15 3.26
N ILE A 13 -7.29 -0.48 3.77
CA ILE A 13 -8.70 -0.86 3.59
C ILE A 13 -9.35 0.25 2.76
N SER A 14 -10.28 -0.13 1.89
CA SER A 14 -11.03 0.86 1.11
C SER A 14 -11.72 1.86 2.04
N GLY A 15 -11.40 3.13 1.92
CA GLY A 15 -12.06 4.20 2.69
C GLY A 15 -13.54 4.36 2.32
N ALA A 16 -13.99 3.75 1.22
CA ALA A 16 -15.39 3.78 0.79
C ALA A 16 -16.29 2.84 1.62
N MET A 17 -15.77 1.69 2.05
CA MET A 17 -16.51 0.72 2.86
C MET A 17 -15.56 -0.10 3.71
N GLY A 18 -15.70 0.00 5.01
CA GLY A 18 -15.02 -0.83 6.00
C GLY A 18 -15.97 -1.13 7.16
N ILE A 19 -16.01 -2.38 7.59
CA ILE A 19 -16.79 -2.81 8.75
C ILE A 19 -15.83 -3.10 9.88
N PHE A 20 -16.05 -2.47 11.03
CA PHE A 20 -15.15 -2.55 12.18
C PHE A 20 -15.93 -2.93 13.44
N ASP A 21 -15.26 -3.68 14.31
CA ASP A 21 -15.79 -3.88 15.67
C ASP A 21 -15.83 -2.54 16.42
N ARG A 22 -17.04 -2.14 16.83
CA ARG A 22 -17.31 -0.85 17.47
C ARG A 22 -16.50 -0.66 18.77
N GLU A 23 -16.40 -1.72 19.58
CA GLU A 23 -15.70 -1.60 20.86
C GLU A 23 -14.20 -1.40 20.65
N THR A 24 -13.61 -2.12 19.70
CA THR A 24 -12.20 -1.99 19.34
C THR A 24 -11.90 -0.59 18.79
N VAL A 25 -12.77 -0.05 17.93
CA VAL A 25 -12.62 1.34 17.42
C VAL A 25 -12.60 2.34 18.57
N ILE A 26 -13.55 2.23 19.53
CA ILE A 26 -13.63 3.14 20.66
C ILE A 26 -12.40 3.01 21.56
N LYS A 27 -12.00 1.78 21.91
CA LYS A 27 -10.81 1.51 22.73
C LYS A 27 -9.52 1.97 22.08
N ALA A 28 -9.42 1.89 20.75
CA ALA A 28 -8.29 2.43 19.98
C ALA A 28 -8.32 3.96 19.82
N GLY A 29 -9.38 4.65 20.25
CA GLY A 29 -9.50 6.10 20.26
C GLY A 29 -10.24 6.72 19.06
N GLY A 30 -10.98 5.92 18.27
CA GLY A 30 -11.82 6.40 17.16
C GLY A 30 -11.04 6.96 15.98
N TYR A 31 -11.69 7.70 15.09
CA TYR A 31 -11.04 8.35 13.95
C TYR A 31 -10.13 9.52 14.37
N SER A 32 -8.95 9.60 13.77
CA SER A 32 -8.00 10.69 14.03
C SER A 32 -8.31 11.89 13.13
N ILE A 33 -8.46 13.07 13.75
CA ILE A 33 -8.58 14.35 13.02
C ILE A 33 -7.23 14.93 12.60
N LYS A 34 -6.12 14.29 12.97
CA LYS A 34 -4.76 14.78 12.75
C LYS A 34 -4.13 14.31 11.44
N THR A 35 -4.78 13.43 10.72
CA THR A 35 -4.32 12.87 9.45
C THR A 35 -5.39 13.00 8.37
N VAL A 36 -4.95 13.11 7.12
CA VAL A 36 -5.85 13.10 5.96
C VAL A 36 -6.15 11.69 5.44
N GLY A 37 -5.50 10.66 6.00
CA GLY A 37 -5.74 9.24 5.76
C GLY A 37 -6.28 8.58 7.01
N GLU A 38 -7.41 9.11 7.51
CA GLU A 38 -8.04 8.69 8.75
C GLU A 38 -8.46 7.22 8.77
N ASP A 39 -8.85 6.68 7.62
CA ASP A 39 -9.24 5.30 7.38
C ASP A 39 -8.06 4.34 7.54
N MET A 40 -6.97 4.60 6.83
CA MET A 40 -5.75 3.82 6.92
C MET A 40 -5.13 3.89 8.33
N GLU A 41 -5.07 5.09 8.90
CA GLU A 41 -4.49 5.31 10.24
C GLU A 41 -5.30 4.57 11.31
N LEU A 42 -6.63 4.59 11.23
CA LEU A 42 -7.50 3.87 12.16
C LEU A 42 -7.21 2.36 12.13
N VAL A 43 -7.18 1.76 10.94
CA VAL A 43 -6.91 0.33 10.78
C VAL A 43 -5.56 -0.04 11.37
N LEU A 44 -4.52 0.74 11.06
CA LEU A 44 -3.18 0.49 11.56
C LEU A 44 -3.11 0.62 13.09
N ARG A 45 -3.78 1.61 13.65
CA ARG A 45 -3.86 1.83 15.09
C ARG A 45 -4.65 0.76 15.81
N MET A 46 -5.79 0.32 15.27
CA MET A 46 -6.56 -0.81 15.83
C MET A 46 -5.71 -2.08 15.88
N ARG A 47 -5.05 -2.43 14.79
CA ARG A 47 -4.16 -3.60 14.73
C ARG A 47 -2.99 -3.48 15.70
N ARG A 48 -2.41 -2.30 15.80
CA ARG A 48 -1.37 -2.00 16.78
C ARG A 48 -1.89 -2.19 18.21
N PHE A 49 -3.06 -1.64 18.53
CA PHE A 49 -3.71 -1.76 19.82
C PHE A 49 -3.96 -3.23 20.21
N MET A 50 -4.48 -4.04 19.27
CA MET A 50 -4.71 -5.46 19.49
C MET A 50 -3.40 -6.22 19.77
N CYS A 51 -2.34 -5.95 18.99
CA CYS A 51 -1.02 -6.55 19.26
C CYS A 51 -0.41 -6.10 20.59
N GLU A 52 -0.57 -4.84 20.97
CA GLU A 52 -0.03 -4.31 22.25
C GLU A 52 -0.75 -4.87 23.47
N ASN A 53 -1.99 -5.33 23.32
CA ASN A 53 -2.79 -5.94 24.38
C ASN A 53 -2.90 -7.47 24.27
N ASP A 54 -2.10 -8.11 23.43
CA ASP A 54 -2.09 -9.56 23.19
C ASP A 54 -3.49 -10.12 22.82
N GLN A 55 -4.32 -9.30 22.16
CA GLN A 55 -5.66 -9.69 21.74
C GLN A 55 -5.63 -10.27 20.33
N LYS A 56 -6.31 -11.39 20.14
CA LYS A 56 -6.50 -11.99 18.81
C LYS A 56 -7.49 -11.15 18.01
N TYR A 57 -7.15 -10.91 16.74
CA TYR A 57 -8.03 -10.26 15.78
C TYR A 57 -7.92 -10.92 14.42
N GLU A 58 -8.95 -10.76 13.64
CA GLU A 58 -8.99 -11.22 12.26
C GLU A 58 -9.34 -10.05 11.34
N VAL A 59 -8.72 -10.03 10.16
CA VAL A 59 -9.07 -9.11 9.08
C VAL A 59 -9.55 -9.97 7.94
N THR A 60 -10.81 -9.83 7.57
CA THR A 60 -11.45 -10.63 6.53
C THR A 60 -11.72 -9.79 5.30
N TYR A 61 -11.46 -10.32 4.14
CA TYR A 61 -11.83 -9.72 2.87
C TYR A 61 -13.22 -10.26 2.44
N ILE A 62 -14.07 -9.34 2.03
CA ILE A 62 -15.40 -9.67 1.48
C ILE A 62 -15.32 -9.41 -0.03
N PRO A 63 -15.40 -10.46 -0.87
CA PRO A 63 -15.25 -10.31 -2.31
C PRO A 63 -16.45 -9.64 -2.99
N ASP A 64 -17.62 -9.65 -2.35
CA ASP A 64 -18.82 -9.07 -2.92
C ASP A 64 -18.71 -7.55 -3.05
N PRO A 65 -19.21 -6.95 -4.15
CA PRO A 65 -19.22 -5.49 -4.33
C PRO A 65 -20.22 -4.84 -3.38
N LEU A 66 -19.71 -4.28 -2.27
CA LEU A 66 -20.52 -3.69 -1.21
C LEU A 66 -20.83 -2.20 -1.43
N CYS A 67 -20.08 -1.51 -2.28
CA CYS A 67 -20.29 -0.09 -2.54
C CYS A 67 -19.86 0.32 -3.94
N TRP A 68 -20.48 1.39 -4.45
CA TRP A 68 -20.15 2.01 -5.73
C TRP A 68 -19.55 3.38 -5.45
N THR A 69 -18.42 3.69 -6.07
CA THR A 69 -17.74 4.98 -5.92
C THR A 69 -17.48 5.61 -7.26
N GLU A 70 -17.50 6.93 -7.31
CA GLU A 70 -17.13 7.68 -8.52
C GLU A 70 -15.61 7.79 -8.62
N VAL A 71 -15.10 7.53 -9.82
CA VAL A 71 -13.70 7.76 -10.15
C VAL A 71 -13.50 9.21 -10.59
N PRO A 72 -12.40 9.88 -10.24
CA PRO A 72 -12.13 11.23 -10.72
C PRO A 72 -12.15 11.30 -12.26
N SER A 73 -12.98 12.18 -12.79
CA SER A 73 -13.19 12.36 -14.23
C SER A 73 -12.11 13.21 -14.91
N ASP A 74 -11.30 13.93 -14.13
CA ASP A 74 -10.25 14.82 -14.65
C ASP A 74 -8.91 14.62 -13.93
N LEU A 75 -7.81 14.95 -14.63
CA LEU A 75 -6.44 14.79 -14.13
C LEU A 75 -6.15 15.66 -12.90
N LYS A 76 -6.80 16.80 -12.73
CA LYS A 76 -6.62 17.69 -11.58
C LYS A 76 -7.19 17.05 -10.32
N SER A 77 -8.39 16.49 -10.41
CA SER A 77 -9.03 15.78 -9.31
C SER A 77 -8.27 14.50 -8.95
N MET A 78 -7.81 13.75 -9.96
CA MET A 78 -6.96 12.57 -9.75
C MET A 78 -5.66 12.95 -9.02
N ARG A 79 -4.96 14.01 -9.46
CA ARG A 79 -3.74 14.49 -8.80
C ARG A 79 -4.00 14.87 -7.34
N LYS A 80 -5.10 15.58 -7.07
CA LYS A 80 -5.49 15.98 -5.71
C LYS A 80 -5.75 14.75 -4.83
N GLN A 81 -6.45 13.75 -5.35
CA GLN A 81 -6.73 12.49 -4.66
C GLN A 81 -5.42 11.74 -4.34
N ARG A 82 -4.53 11.54 -5.33
CA ARG A 82 -3.25 10.87 -5.14
C ARG A 82 -2.36 11.59 -4.14
N THR A 83 -2.29 12.92 -4.20
CA THR A 83 -1.54 13.72 -3.23
C THR A 83 -2.08 13.52 -1.80
N ARG A 84 -3.41 13.48 -1.63
CA ARG A 84 -4.03 13.22 -0.34
C ARG A 84 -3.69 11.81 0.17
N TRP A 85 -3.75 10.79 -0.67
CA TRP A 85 -3.40 9.42 -0.30
C TRP A 85 -1.93 9.27 0.11
N THR A 86 -1.02 9.82 -0.69
CA THR A 86 0.42 9.81 -0.36
C THR A 86 0.70 10.53 0.96
N ARG A 87 0.04 11.66 1.20
CA ARG A 87 0.16 12.39 2.46
C ARG A 87 -0.36 11.57 3.64
N GLY A 88 -1.55 10.97 3.51
CA GLY A 88 -2.14 10.11 4.54
C GLY A 88 -1.25 8.90 4.86
N LEU A 89 -0.65 8.28 3.83
CA LEU A 89 0.32 7.21 4.00
C LEU A 89 1.54 7.65 4.81
N ILE A 90 2.15 8.79 4.45
CA ILE A 90 3.33 9.31 5.16
C ILE A 90 2.99 9.64 6.62
N GLU A 91 1.85 10.27 6.88
CA GLU A 91 1.39 10.61 8.23
C GLU A 91 1.16 9.34 9.06
N SER A 92 0.52 8.31 8.49
CA SER A 92 0.29 7.02 9.14
C SER A 92 1.60 6.29 9.44
N LEU A 93 2.51 6.21 8.48
CA LEU A 93 3.83 5.60 8.69
C LEU A 93 4.61 6.33 9.78
N ARG A 94 4.63 7.66 9.79
CA ARG A 94 5.31 8.43 10.84
C ARG A 94 4.73 8.19 12.23
N THR A 95 3.41 8.15 12.34
CA THR A 95 2.71 7.94 13.61
C THR A 95 2.99 6.55 14.18
N HIS A 96 3.10 5.55 13.32
CA HIS A 96 3.29 4.16 13.73
C HIS A 96 4.73 3.63 13.48
N ARG A 97 5.73 4.52 13.42
CA ARG A 97 7.14 4.15 13.15
C ARG A 97 7.72 3.09 14.08
N SER A 98 7.20 2.94 15.29
CA SER A 98 7.61 1.92 16.25
C SER A 98 7.31 0.49 15.80
N MET A 99 6.48 0.33 14.77
CA MET A 99 6.15 -0.97 14.19
C MET A 99 7.19 -1.45 13.17
N PHE A 100 8.06 -0.55 12.68
CA PHE A 100 9.03 -0.85 11.62
C PHE A 100 10.04 -1.92 12.08
N PHE A 101 10.08 -3.06 11.39
CA PHE A 101 10.88 -4.24 11.72
C PHE A 101 10.73 -4.72 13.17
N ASN A 102 9.59 -4.50 13.81
CA ASN A 102 9.38 -4.87 15.20
C ASN A 102 8.59 -6.17 15.31
N PHE A 103 9.25 -7.20 15.89
CA PHE A 103 8.69 -8.54 16.10
C PHE A 103 7.42 -8.56 16.95
N LYS A 104 7.25 -7.57 17.84
CA LYS A 104 6.05 -7.45 18.68
C LYS A 104 4.76 -7.39 17.87
N TYR A 105 4.82 -6.85 16.67
CA TYR A 105 3.66 -6.70 15.78
C TYR A 105 3.57 -7.81 14.72
N GLY A 106 4.34 -8.90 14.89
CA GLY A 106 4.32 -10.07 14.02
C GLY A 106 4.50 -9.72 12.53
N ARG A 107 3.69 -10.35 11.66
CA ARG A 107 3.75 -10.13 10.21
C ARG A 107 3.49 -8.68 9.78
N LEU A 108 2.66 -7.95 10.53
CA LEU A 108 2.38 -6.55 10.24
C LEU A 108 3.63 -5.68 10.37
N GLY A 109 4.40 -5.86 11.46
CA GLY A 109 5.64 -5.10 11.70
C GLY A 109 6.81 -5.53 10.83
N LEU A 110 6.91 -6.84 10.52
CA LEU A 110 8.04 -7.40 9.78
C LEU A 110 7.88 -7.33 8.25
N LEU A 111 6.66 -7.45 7.75
CA LEU A 111 6.39 -7.52 6.32
C LEU A 111 5.51 -6.36 5.85
N GLY A 112 4.35 -6.16 6.49
CA GLY A 112 3.38 -5.17 6.06
C GLY A 112 3.93 -3.74 6.10
N TYR A 113 4.42 -3.31 7.25
CA TYR A 113 4.96 -1.97 7.41
C TYR A 113 6.20 -1.69 6.52
N PRO A 114 7.24 -2.57 6.46
CA PRO A 114 8.34 -2.39 5.53
C PRO A 114 7.92 -2.40 4.06
N TYR A 115 6.96 -3.24 3.67
CA TYR A 115 6.42 -3.24 2.31
C TYR A 115 5.87 -1.85 1.93
N TRP A 116 4.99 -1.27 2.76
CA TRP A 116 4.41 0.04 2.50
C TRP A 116 5.46 1.15 2.50
N PHE A 117 6.46 1.05 3.38
CA PHE A 117 7.56 1.99 3.44
C PHE A 117 8.41 1.96 2.17
N PHE A 118 8.87 0.78 1.73
CA PHE A 118 9.79 0.67 0.60
C PHE A 118 9.07 0.75 -0.76
N PHE A 119 7.93 0.07 -0.91
CA PHE A 119 7.28 -0.09 -2.21
C PHE A 119 6.20 0.94 -2.50
N GLU A 120 5.63 1.58 -1.49
CA GLU A 120 4.63 2.63 -1.70
C GLU A 120 5.21 4.03 -1.50
N TRP A 121 5.97 4.24 -0.43
CA TRP A 121 6.53 5.56 -0.16
C TRP A 121 7.86 5.81 -0.86
N MET A 122 8.82 4.88 -0.79
CA MET A 122 10.15 5.07 -1.39
C MET A 122 10.20 4.79 -2.89
N ALA A 123 9.33 3.93 -3.43
CA ALA A 123 9.38 3.57 -4.84
C ALA A 123 9.34 4.77 -5.81
N PRO A 124 8.49 5.80 -5.63
CA PRO A 124 8.52 6.98 -6.49
C PRO A 124 9.84 7.75 -6.42
N LEU A 125 10.49 7.80 -5.25
CA LEU A 125 11.79 8.46 -5.07
C LEU A 125 12.91 7.68 -5.76
N ILE A 126 12.90 6.35 -5.64
CA ILE A 126 13.84 5.47 -6.32
C ILE A 126 13.66 5.55 -7.83
N ALA A 127 12.41 5.53 -8.32
CA ALA A 127 12.12 5.69 -9.74
C ALA A 127 12.61 7.05 -10.27
N PHE A 128 12.42 8.13 -9.53
CA PHE A 128 12.89 9.46 -9.89
C PHE A 128 14.42 9.53 -9.93
N ALA A 129 15.10 8.95 -8.93
CA ALA A 129 16.57 8.86 -8.92
C ALA A 129 17.09 8.02 -10.11
N GLY A 130 16.43 6.89 -10.41
CA GLY A 130 16.73 6.06 -11.58
C GLY A 130 16.54 6.82 -12.90
N PHE A 131 15.51 7.64 -13.00
CA PHE A 131 15.28 8.49 -14.16
C PHE A 131 16.41 9.51 -14.35
N ILE A 132 16.83 10.21 -13.29
CA ILE A 132 17.96 11.14 -13.33
C ILE A 132 19.26 10.40 -13.74
N TYR A 133 19.49 9.22 -13.16
CA TYR A 133 20.66 8.41 -13.50
C TYR A 133 20.66 7.96 -14.98
N THR A 134 19.49 7.60 -15.50
CA THR A 134 19.34 7.27 -16.92
C THR A 134 19.71 8.46 -17.82
N ILE A 135 19.25 9.67 -17.49
CA ILE A 135 19.62 10.88 -18.22
C ILE A 135 21.14 11.09 -18.20
N TYR A 136 21.76 10.91 -17.03
CA TYR A 136 23.22 11.01 -16.90
C TYR A 136 23.95 10.02 -17.82
N LEU A 137 23.53 8.75 -17.84
CA LEU A 137 24.12 7.72 -18.70
C LEU A 137 23.98 8.05 -20.20
N VAL A 138 22.86 8.61 -20.61
CA VAL A 138 22.65 9.05 -22.00
C VAL A 138 23.59 10.21 -22.35
N LEU A 139 23.68 11.21 -21.48
CA LEU A 139 24.54 12.38 -21.72
C LEU A 139 26.04 12.07 -21.73
N THR A 140 26.47 11.02 -21.03
CA THR A 140 27.87 10.57 -21.00
C THR A 140 28.19 9.49 -22.03
N ASP A 141 27.24 9.16 -22.91
CA ASP A 141 27.34 8.07 -23.90
C ASP A 141 27.77 6.72 -23.27
N SER A 142 27.40 6.53 -22.01
CA SER A 142 27.76 5.35 -21.22
C SER A 142 26.63 4.31 -21.17
N LEU A 143 25.50 4.57 -21.84
CA LEU A 143 24.34 3.70 -21.83
C LEU A 143 24.52 2.52 -22.78
N ASN A 144 24.49 1.31 -22.24
CA ASN A 144 24.44 0.09 -23.06
C ASN A 144 23.00 -0.11 -23.57
N TRP A 145 22.69 0.42 -24.74
CA TRP A 145 21.34 0.41 -25.34
C TRP A 145 20.75 -1.00 -25.47
N PRO A 146 21.48 -2.04 -25.98
CA PRO A 146 20.94 -3.40 -26.04
C PRO A 146 20.52 -3.94 -24.68
N PHE A 147 21.33 -3.75 -23.64
CA PHE A 147 21.01 -4.19 -22.29
C PHE A 147 19.80 -3.44 -21.71
N TYR A 148 19.73 -2.13 -21.93
CA TYR A 148 18.63 -1.30 -21.43
C TYR A 148 17.29 -1.66 -22.08
N LEU A 149 17.30 -1.90 -23.38
CA LEU A 149 16.12 -2.34 -24.12
C LEU A 149 15.67 -3.74 -23.69
N LEU A 150 16.62 -4.67 -23.47
CA LEU A 150 16.30 -6.00 -22.97
C LEU A 150 15.68 -5.95 -21.57
N LEU A 151 16.24 -5.12 -20.68
CA LEU A 151 15.71 -4.91 -19.33
C LEU A 151 14.30 -4.30 -19.38
N PHE A 152 14.10 -3.28 -20.21
CA PHE A 152 12.78 -2.68 -20.40
C PHE A 152 11.76 -3.70 -20.91
N LEU A 153 12.11 -4.49 -21.92
CA LEU A 153 11.26 -5.54 -22.46
C LEU A 153 10.92 -6.59 -21.40
N PHE A 154 11.91 -6.99 -20.60
CA PHE A 154 11.70 -7.95 -19.51
C PHE A 154 10.72 -7.41 -18.47
N VAL A 155 10.92 -6.19 -17.98
CA VAL A 155 10.03 -5.57 -16.97
C VAL A 155 8.62 -5.39 -17.52
N TYR A 156 8.50 -4.95 -18.78
CA TYR A 156 7.21 -4.78 -19.44
C TYR A 156 6.47 -6.12 -19.60
N THR A 157 7.15 -7.15 -20.10
CA THR A 157 6.57 -8.49 -20.26
C THR A 157 6.13 -9.07 -18.90
N PHE A 158 6.96 -8.90 -17.89
CA PHE A 158 6.64 -9.35 -16.53
C PHE A 158 5.40 -8.63 -15.96
N ALA A 159 5.30 -7.32 -16.15
CA ALA A 159 4.13 -6.55 -15.73
C ALA A 159 2.85 -7.01 -16.46
N VAL A 160 2.92 -7.23 -17.79
CA VAL A 160 1.80 -7.75 -18.57
C VAL A 160 1.39 -9.15 -18.11
N CYS A 161 2.35 -10.04 -17.88
CA CYS A 161 2.06 -11.39 -17.38
C CYS A 161 1.35 -11.38 -16.04
N ILE A 162 1.83 -10.57 -15.07
CA ILE A 162 1.19 -10.45 -13.76
C ILE A 162 -0.21 -9.86 -13.88
N SER A 163 -0.38 -8.80 -14.68
CA SER A 163 -1.69 -8.17 -14.89
C SER A 163 -2.70 -9.13 -15.53
N THR A 164 -2.26 -9.87 -16.54
CA THR A 164 -3.10 -10.89 -17.20
C THR A 164 -3.47 -12.01 -16.23
N TRP A 165 -2.49 -12.46 -15.43
CA TRP A 165 -2.71 -13.46 -14.42
C TRP A 165 -3.74 -13.00 -13.38
N ALA A 166 -3.64 -11.76 -12.90
CA ALA A 166 -4.58 -11.20 -11.93
C ALA A 166 -6.01 -11.17 -12.47
N VAL A 167 -6.20 -10.73 -13.73
CA VAL A 167 -7.52 -10.70 -14.39
C VAL A 167 -8.09 -12.11 -14.55
N LEU A 168 -7.27 -13.08 -14.97
CA LEU A 168 -7.73 -14.47 -15.13
C LEU A 168 -8.16 -15.11 -13.81
N PHE A 169 -7.51 -14.75 -12.71
CA PHE A 169 -7.92 -15.24 -11.39
C PHE A 169 -9.22 -14.61 -10.89
N GLU A 170 -9.48 -13.36 -11.24
CA GLU A 170 -10.73 -12.67 -10.87
C GLU A 170 -11.95 -13.24 -11.59
N GLU A 171 -11.78 -13.77 -12.83
CA GLU A 171 -12.86 -14.42 -13.58
C GLU A 171 -13.18 -15.86 -13.12
N ILE A 172 -12.28 -16.50 -12.37
CA ILE A 172 -12.41 -17.90 -11.94
C ILE A 172 -13.03 -18.03 -10.54
N THR A 173 -13.08 -16.94 -9.77
CA THR A 173 -13.64 -16.89 -8.41
C THR A 173 -15.00 -16.26 -8.39
#